data_07ea2bfede5e8a08f72374c36e65476c
#
_entry.id   07ea2bfede5e8a08f72374c36e65476c
#
_cell.length_a   1.000
_cell.length_b   1.000
_cell.length_c   1.000
_cell.angle_alpha   90.00
_cell.angle_beta   90.00
_cell.angle_gamma   90.00
#
_symmetry.space_group_name_H-M   'P 1'
#
loop_
_entity.id
_entity.type
_entity.pdbx_description
1 polymer ?
#
loop_
_entity_poly.entity_id
_entity_poly.type
_entity_poly.pdbx_seq_one_letter_code
_entity_poly.pdbx_strand_id
1 'polypeptide(L)'
;MTYLMLFDEIKKQTEQLCLLSSQGAVESCPNLLEHRQRLLEKLHDELVKKQLLSHENDVKTAYIALLEMVQKQDSSALSLLQVEREDMQHFFQQQPKIKKAISTYHNVQLN
;
A
#
# COMPACT_ATOMS: atom_id res chain seq x y z
N MET A 1 3.26 -7.39 17.06
CA MET A 1 3.34 -7.83 15.65
C MET A 1 4.67 -7.38 15.07
N THR A 2 5.44 -8.30 14.52
CA THR A 2 6.71 -7.97 13.88
C THR A 2 6.48 -7.31 12.52
N TYR A 3 7.51 -6.61 12.01
CA TYR A 3 7.40 -5.99 10.69
C TYR A 3 7.20 -7.05 9.57
N LEU A 4 7.73 -8.25 9.73
CA LEU A 4 7.52 -9.34 8.76
C LEU A 4 6.05 -9.76 8.70
N MET A 5 5.38 -9.82 9.86
CA MET A 5 3.96 -10.12 9.92
C MET A 5 3.13 -9.01 9.28
N LEU A 6 3.55 -7.76 9.46
CA LEU A 6 2.89 -6.61 8.82
C LEU A 6 3.03 -6.67 7.29
N PHE A 7 4.21 -7.04 6.78
CA PHE A 7 4.42 -7.26 5.34
C PHE A 7 3.43 -8.27 4.79
N ASP A 8 3.32 -9.43 5.43
CA ASP A 8 2.43 -10.50 4.97
C ASP A 8 0.97 -10.08 5.01
N GLU A 9 0.56 -9.41 6.08
CA GLU A 9 -0.82 -8.98 6.23
C GLU A 9 -1.21 -7.94 5.18
N ILE A 10 -0.33 -7.00 4.89
CA ILE A 10 -0.56 -5.98 3.86
C ILE A 10 -0.69 -6.64 2.49
N LYS A 11 0.14 -7.62 2.18
CA LYS A 11 0.04 -8.37 0.92
C LYS A 11 -1.30 -9.09 0.80
N LYS A 12 -1.75 -9.74 1.87
CA LYS A 12 -3.04 -10.44 1.89
C LYS A 12 -4.20 -9.48 1.68
N GLN A 13 -4.17 -8.32 2.36
CA GLN A 13 -5.21 -7.30 2.20
C GLN A 13 -5.25 -6.78 0.76
N THR A 14 -4.10 -6.59 0.15
CA THR A 14 -4.00 -6.10 -1.23
C THR A 14 -4.54 -7.12 -2.22
N GLU A 15 -4.20 -8.40 -2.03
CA GLU A 15 -4.72 -9.49 -2.86
C GLU A 15 -6.23 -9.62 -2.73
N GLN A 16 -6.76 -9.49 -1.52
CA GLN A 16 -8.19 -9.54 -1.27
C GLN A 16 -8.93 -8.39 -1.94
N LEU A 17 -8.36 -7.18 -1.88
CA LEU A 17 -8.91 -6.02 -2.59
C LEU A 17 -8.97 -6.27 -4.09
N CYS A 18 -7.92 -6.84 -4.65
CA CYS A 18 -7.85 -7.16 -6.06
C CYS A 18 -8.94 -8.17 -6.45
N LEU A 19 -9.11 -9.20 -5.64
CA LEU A 19 -10.13 -10.23 -5.84
C LEU A 19 -11.54 -9.64 -5.78
N LEU A 20 -11.82 -8.84 -4.75
CA LEU A 20 -13.13 -8.19 -4.59
C LEU A 20 -13.43 -7.24 -5.74
N SER A 21 -12.42 -6.51 -6.21
CA SER A 21 -12.58 -5.61 -7.36
C SER A 21 -12.93 -6.37 -8.63
N SER A 22 -12.29 -7.52 -8.87
CA SER A 22 -12.56 -8.35 -10.04
C SER A 22 -13.97 -8.98 -9.99
N GLN A 23 -14.49 -9.18 -8.78
CA GLN A 23 -15.85 -9.71 -8.56
C GLN A 23 -16.92 -8.63 -8.54
N GLY A 24 -16.52 -7.35 -8.61
CA GLY A 24 -17.47 -6.24 -8.51
C GLY A 24 -18.00 -5.97 -7.11
N ALA A 25 -17.37 -6.56 -6.08
CA ALA A 25 -17.80 -6.41 -4.68
C ALA A 25 -17.25 -5.10 -4.09
N VAL A 26 -17.78 -3.98 -4.55
CA VAL A 26 -17.28 -2.64 -4.25
C VAL A 26 -17.49 -2.23 -2.80
N GLU A 27 -18.55 -2.76 -2.17
CA GLU A 27 -18.99 -2.30 -0.84
C GLU A 27 -17.99 -2.61 0.28
N SER A 28 -17.20 -3.67 0.14
CA SER A 28 -16.21 -4.08 1.13
C SER A 28 -14.86 -3.37 0.95
N CYS A 29 -14.61 -2.77 -0.21
CA CYS A 29 -13.31 -2.19 -0.52
C CYS A 29 -12.91 -1.01 0.38
N PRO A 30 -13.79 -0.05 0.72
CA PRO A 30 -13.39 1.06 1.58
C PRO A 30 -12.88 0.63 2.95
N ASN A 31 -13.51 -0.36 3.57
CA ASN A 31 -13.09 -0.87 4.88
C ASN A 31 -11.72 -1.55 4.81
N LEU A 32 -11.48 -2.32 3.75
CA LEU A 32 -10.19 -2.98 3.54
C LEU A 32 -9.09 -1.98 3.26
N LEU A 33 -9.38 -0.95 2.47
CA LEU A 33 -8.42 0.12 2.18
C LEU A 33 -8.01 0.86 3.45
N GLU A 34 -8.98 1.20 4.30
CA GLU A 34 -8.71 1.87 5.56
C GLU A 34 -7.88 0.98 6.49
N HIS A 35 -8.24 -0.29 6.60
CA HIS A 35 -7.52 -1.25 7.44
C HIS A 35 -6.08 -1.41 6.95
N ARG A 36 -5.88 -1.57 5.64
CA ARG A 36 -4.55 -1.69 5.05
C ARG A 36 -3.73 -0.43 5.29
N GLN A 37 -4.34 0.75 5.20
CA GLN A 37 -3.66 2.02 5.44
C GLN A 37 -3.10 2.08 6.86
N ARG A 38 -3.86 1.62 7.85
CA ARG A 38 -3.39 1.54 9.23
C ARG A 38 -2.22 0.58 9.39
N LEU A 39 -2.25 -0.54 8.69
CA LEU A 39 -1.15 -1.49 8.69
C LEU A 39 0.10 -0.90 8.05
N LEU A 40 -0.04 -0.16 6.95
CA LEU A 40 1.07 0.51 6.29
C LEU A 40 1.71 1.56 7.21
N GLU A 41 0.90 2.32 7.94
CA GLU A 41 1.40 3.30 8.89
C GLU A 41 2.17 2.63 10.04
N LYS A 42 1.63 1.54 10.58
CA LYS A 42 2.32 0.77 11.61
C LYS A 42 3.65 0.22 11.12
N LEU A 43 3.67 -0.32 9.91
CA LEU A 43 4.89 -0.84 9.30
C LEU A 43 5.94 0.25 9.16
N HIS A 44 5.54 1.39 8.62
CA HIS A 44 6.44 2.53 8.44
C HIS A 44 7.04 2.97 9.78
N ASP A 45 6.21 3.16 10.79
CA ASP A 45 6.64 3.58 12.12
C ASP A 45 7.61 2.56 12.75
N GLU A 46 7.32 1.28 12.59
CA GLU A 46 8.17 0.22 13.13
C GLU A 46 9.55 0.20 12.45
N LEU A 47 9.58 0.38 11.12
CA LEU A 47 10.83 0.40 10.38
C LEU A 47 11.66 1.66 10.69
N VAL A 48 11.01 2.80 10.87
CA VAL A 48 11.67 4.04 11.28
C VAL A 48 12.24 3.88 12.68
N LYS A 49 11.46 3.33 13.61
CA LYS A 49 11.88 3.11 14.99
C LYS A 49 13.11 2.22 15.08
N LYS A 50 13.20 1.20 14.23
CA LYS A 50 14.33 0.28 14.17
C LYS A 50 15.45 0.79 13.27
N GLN A 51 15.33 1.97 12.71
CA GLN A 51 16.32 2.61 11.84
C GLN A 51 16.63 1.78 10.58
N LEU A 52 15.65 0.99 10.12
CA LEU A 52 15.82 0.13 8.95
C LEU A 52 15.65 0.87 7.62
N LEU A 53 15.19 2.12 7.64
CA LEU A 53 15.02 2.93 6.44
C LEU A 53 16.16 3.93 6.22
N SER A 54 17.09 4.06 7.18
CA SER A 54 18.18 5.03 7.10
C SER A 54 19.36 4.55 6.26
N HIS A 55 19.47 3.26 5.98
CA HIS A 55 20.57 2.67 5.21
C HIS A 55 20.03 1.73 4.15
N GLU A 56 20.80 1.51 3.09
CA GLU A 56 20.49 0.49 2.09
C GLU A 56 20.58 -0.89 2.73
N ASN A 57 19.48 -1.63 2.70
CA ASN A 57 19.39 -2.98 3.23
C ASN A 57 18.20 -3.71 2.60
N ASP A 58 18.13 -5.02 2.81
CA ASP A 58 17.10 -5.88 2.22
C ASP A 58 15.69 -5.50 2.70
N VAL A 59 15.56 -5.06 3.95
CA VAL A 59 14.26 -4.67 4.51
C VAL A 59 13.74 -3.41 3.82
N LYS A 60 14.60 -2.41 3.63
CA LYS A 60 14.24 -1.19 2.92
C LYS A 60 13.84 -1.50 1.48
N THR A 61 14.59 -2.34 0.79
CA THR A 61 14.28 -2.76 -0.58
C THR A 61 12.93 -3.45 -0.64
N ALA A 62 12.66 -4.36 0.30
CA ALA A 62 11.39 -5.07 0.39
C ALA A 62 10.23 -4.11 0.67
N TYR A 63 10.45 -3.12 1.52
CA TYR A 63 9.44 -2.12 1.84
C TYR A 63 9.06 -1.29 0.62
N ILE A 64 10.05 -0.81 -0.13
CA ILE A 64 9.82 -0.05 -1.37
C ILE A 64 9.05 -0.91 -2.38
N ALA A 65 9.45 -2.17 -2.54
CA ALA A 65 8.77 -3.10 -3.43
C ALA A 65 7.31 -3.32 -3.01
N LEU A 66 7.06 -3.41 -1.71
CA LEU A 66 5.70 -3.53 -1.17
C LEU A 66 4.84 -2.30 -1.52
N LEU A 67 5.38 -1.10 -1.33
CA LEU A 67 4.67 0.14 -1.65
C LEU A 67 4.35 0.22 -3.15
N GLU A 68 5.29 -0.16 -3.99
CA GLU A 68 5.09 -0.18 -5.44
C GLU A 68 4.02 -1.21 -5.84
N MET A 69 4.04 -2.38 -5.22
CA MET A 69 3.03 -3.41 -5.45
C MET A 69 1.64 -2.91 -5.06
N VAL A 70 1.51 -2.29 -3.88
CA VAL A 70 0.24 -1.73 -3.40
C VAL A 70 -0.28 -0.68 -4.38
N GLN A 71 0.59 0.23 -4.81
CA GLN A 71 0.21 1.29 -5.76
C GLN A 71 -0.24 0.70 -7.09
N LYS A 72 0.47 -0.30 -7.60
CA LYS A 72 0.14 -0.95 -8.87
C LYS A 72 -1.19 -1.69 -8.78
N GLN A 73 -1.41 -2.41 -7.69
CA GLN A 73 -2.66 -3.16 -7.47
C GLN A 73 -3.84 -2.20 -7.30
N ASP A 74 -3.66 -1.09 -6.60
CA ASP A 74 -4.71 -0.10 -6.44
C ASP A 74 -5.09 0.53 -7.78
N SER A 75 -4.12 0.82 -8.63
CA SER A 75 -4.37 1.36 -9.98
C SER A 75 -5.15 0.36 -10.83
N SER A 76 -4.77 -0.93 -10.76
CA SER A 76 -5.47 -2.00 -11.48
C SER A 76 -6.89 -2.17 -10.96
N ALA A 77 -7.08 -2.15 -9.64
CA ALA A 77 -8.40 -2.26 -9.01
C ALA A 77 -9.31 -1.12 -9.44
N LEU A 78 -8.78 0.11 -9.47
CA LEU A 78 -9.54 1.27 -9.91
C LEU A 78 -10.00 1.12 -11.37
N SER A 79 -9.12 0.64 -12.24
CA SER A 79 -9.45 0.37 -13.65
C SER A 79 -10.53 -0.71 -13.78
N LEU A 80 -10.41 -1.80 -13.01
CA LEU A 80 -11.35 -2.90 -13.06
C LEU A 80 -12.76 -2.49 -12.59
N LEU A 81 -12.82 -1.63 -11.59
CA LEU A 81 -14.09 -1.17 -11.05
C LEU A 81 -14.81 -0.19 -11.99
N GLN A 82 -14.09 0.44 -12.91
CA GLN A 82 -14.62 1.51 -13.78
C GLN A 82 -15.43 2.49 -12.93
N VAL A 83 -14.80 3.03 -11.90
CA VAL A 83 -15.47 3.65 -10.76
C VAL A 83 -16.20 4.93 -11.16
N GLU A 84 -17.53 4.87 -11.17
CA GLU A 84 -18.39 6.05 -11.28
C GLU A 84 -18.72 6.63 -9.91
N ARG A 85 -18.45 5.89 -8.84
CA ARG A 85 -18.74 6.33 -7.46
C ARG A 85 -17.64 7.23 -6.93
N GLU A 86 -18.02 8.44 -6.58
CA GLU A 86 -17.09 9.44 -6.02
C GLU A 86 -16.40 8.95 -4.75
N ASP A 87 -17.10 8.20 -3.89
CA ASP A 87 -16.54 7.69 -2.65
C ASP A 87 -15.36 6.76 -2.88
N MET A 88 -15.44 5.86 -3.87
CA MET A 88 -14.32 4.97 -4.21
C MET A 88 -13.16 5.75 -4.80
N GLN A 89 -13.43 6.68 -5.72
CA GLN A 89 -12.40 7.54 -6.27
C GLN A 89 -11.70 8.32 -5.17
N HIS A 90 -12.48 8.81 -4.20
CA HIS A 90 -11.95 9.56 -3.07
C HIS A 90 -10.97 8.71 -2.24
N PHE A 91 -11.33 7.46 -1.94
CA PHE A 91 -10.45 6.56 -1.20
C PHE A 91 -9.13 6.31 -1.94
N PHE A 92 -9.18 6.04 -3.24
CA PHE A 92 -7.97 5.81 -4.03
C PHE A 92 -7.14 7.08 -4.16
N GLN A 93 -7.78 8.23 -4.26
CA GLN A 93 -7.09 9.52 -4.33
C GLN A 93 -6.44 9.90 -3.01
N GLN A 94 -6.88 9.33 -1.90
CA GLN A 94 -6.29 9.56 -0.59
C GLN A 94 -5.05 8.69 -0.31
N GLN A 95 -4.42 8.14 -1.35
CA GLN A 95 -3.17 7.40 -1.21
C GLN A 95 -1.93 8.24 -1.61
N PRO A 96 -1.92 9.59 -1.42
CA PRO A 96 -0.75 10.39 -1.77
C PRO A 96 0.47 10.08 -0.90
N LYS A 97 0.25 9.56 0.31
CA LYS A 97 1.34 9.16 1.21
C LYS A 97 2.17 8.03 0.63
N ILE A 98 1.54 7.06 -0.04
CA ILE A 98 2.25 5.95 -0.68
C ILE A 98 3.07 6.47 -1.86
N LYS A 99 2.47 7.28 -2.72
CA LYS A 99 3.16 7.86 -3.86
C LYS A 99 4.35 8.71 -3.45
N LYS A 100 4.17 9.52 -2.42
CA LYS A 100 5.24 10.38 -1.89
C LYS A 100 6.37 9.56 -1.31
N ALA A 101 6.06 8.50 -0.57
CA ALA A 101 7.07 7.62 0.01
C ALA A 101 7.89 6.93 -1.08
N ILE A 102 7.23 6.40 -2.12
CA ILE A 102 7.91 5.76 -3.25
C ILE A 102 8.84 6.76 -3.93
N SER A 103 8.34 7.95 -4.26
CA SER A 103 9.14 8.98 -4.92
C SER A 103 10.35 9.40 -4.09
N THR A 104 10.16 9.56 -2.78
CA THR A 104 11.23 9.96 -1.88
C THR A 104 12.33 8.90 -1.83
N TYR A 105 11.96 7.62 -1.69
CA TYR A 105 12.93 6.54 -1.63
C TYR A 105 13.62 6.31 -2.98
N HIS A 106 12.90 6.46 -4.09
CA HIS A 106 13.51 6.37 -5.42
C HIS A 106 14.54 7.47 -5.64
N ASN A 107 14.24 8.70 -5.25
CA ASN A 107 15.16 9.81 -5.38
C ASN A 107 16.44 9.56 -4.55
N VAL A 108 16.30 9.02 -3.35
CA VAL A 108 17.44 8.67 -2.51
C VAL A 108 18.29 7.57 -3.14
N GLN A 109 17.66 6.59 -3.79
CA GLN A 109 18.36 5.50 -4.45
C GLN A 109 19.09 5.93 -5.72
N LEU A 110 18.56 6.92 -6.43
CA LEU A 110 19.16 7.43 -7.68
C LEU A 110 20.35 8.35 -7.44
N ASN A 111 20.48 8.86 -6.24
CA ASN A 111 21.59 9.72 -5.83
C ASN A 111 22.67 8.90 -5.14
#